data_b03776c0399d6307849e9a77cf16085b
#
_entry.id   b03776c0399d6307849e9a77cf16085b
#
_cell.length_a   1.000
_cell.length_b   1.000
_cell.length_c   1.000
_cell.angle_alpha   90.00
_cell.angle_beta   90.00
_cell.angle_gamma   90.00
#
_symmetry.space_group_name_H-M   'P 1'
#
loop_
_entity.id
_entity.type
_entity.pdbx_description
1 polymer ?
#
loop_
_entity_poly.entity_id
_entity_poly.type
_entity_poly.pdbx_seq_one_letter_code
_entity_poly.pdbx_strand_id
1 'polypeptide(L)'
;IIKMGDADLVAFGRQSLADPHTPQKAMEERLEDLTPCIACLQGCVANMYAGKPICCLVNPVLGHEKEGLPKAEKAKKVYVIGGGVAGMCAAFTAKRRGHDVTLFEATDKLGGNMRLAAYPPGKGDITGMIRSYIVKCEKAGVNIKMNTKVTAQMLKEDTPDAVILATGAETLVLPFIKGIENPDIVYGVDCLEGTRPVGHKVLVVGGGMVGAETADFLAEQGHEVAVIEMRDAIGPDVIHEHRIFLMEAFEKYGIKQITSAAVSEIFSDGVSYKNAADKSDETIYEARGFDTVVLSMGFSSRYTHRDGQNVVYDFAEELKDIVPEVHMVGDAVRARRALDATKEAYDVALNL
;
A
#
# COMPACT_ATOMS: atom_id res chain seq x y z
N ILE A 1 -31.41 -6.71 -4.26
CA ILE A 1 -32.29 -5.57 -3.98
C ILE A 1 -33.48 -5.61 -4.93
N ILE A 2 -33.34 -5.31 -6.24
CA ILE A 2 -34.45 -5.30 -7.22
C ILE A 2 -35.17 -6.65 -7.27
N LYS A 3 -34.43 -7.77 -7.41
CA LYS A 3 -34.99 -9.13 -7.43
C LYS A 3 -35.70 -9.52 -6.14
N MET A 4 -35.31 -8.93 -5.02
CA MET A 4 -35.94 -9.16 -3.69
C MET A 4 -37.14 -8.24 -3.45
N GLY A 5 -37.38 -7.26 -4.34
CA GLY A 5 -38.45 -6.28 -4.20
C GLY A 5 -38.18 -5.16 -3.21
N ASP A 6 -36.94 -5.01 -2.76
CA ASP A 6 -36.55 -3.99 -1.79
C ASP A 6 -36.50 -2.58 -2.40
N ALA A 7 -36.28 -2.49 -3.72
CA ALA A 7 -36.28 -1.22 -4.47
C ALA A 7 -36.55 -1.47 -5.97
N ASP A 8 -37.14 -0.49 -6.64
CA ASP A 8 -37.36 -0.49 -8.09
C ASP A 8 -36.12 -0.12 -8.90
N LEU A 9 -35.24 0.70 -8.32
CA LEU A 9 -34.03 1.22 -8.93
C LEU A 9 -32.86 1.20 -7.95
N VAL A 10 -31.65 1.07 -8.49
CA VAL A 10 -30.41 1.17 -7.72
C VAL A 10 -29.51 2.23 -8.35
N ALA A 11 -29.09 3.22 -7.57
CA ALA A 11 -28.16 4.26 -8.00
C ALA A 11 -26.71 3.87 -7.64
N PHE A 12 -25.82 4.03 -8.61
CA PHE A 12 -24.37 3.86 -8.42
C PHE A 12 -23.68 5.22 -8.38
N GLY A 13 -23.08 5.58 -7.24
CA GLY A 13 -22.23 6.78 -7.12
C GLY A 13 -20.78 6.44 -7.51
N ARG A 14 -19.91 6.31 -6.51
CA ARG A 14 -18.46 6.03 -6.70
C ARG A 14 -18.17 4.72 -7.44
N GLN A 15 -19.08 3.75 -7.44
CA GLN A 15 -18.95 2.53 -8.24
C GLN A 15 -18.87 2.87 -9.75
N SER A 16 -19.62 3.87 -10.22
CA SER A 16 -19.54 4.31 -11.63
C SER A 16 -18.18 4.94 -11.98
N LEU A 17 -17.47 5.52 -11.00
CA LEU A 17 -16.10 6.00 -11.18
C LEU A 17 -15.10 4.84 -11.24
N ALA A 18 -15.32 3.81 -10.42
CA ALA A 18 -14.46 2.62 -10.36
C ALA A 18 -14.65 1.73 -11.61
N ASP A 19 -15.90 1.54 -12.04
CA ASP A 19 -16.26 0.73 -13.18
C ASP A 19 -17.56 1.24 -13.83
N PRO A 20 -17.47 2.09 -14.87
CA PRO A 20 -18.65 2.64 -15.56
C PRO A 20 -19.49 1.57 -16.25
N HIS A 21 -18.92 0.40 -16.54
CA HIS A 21 -19.60 -0.72 -17.19
C HIS A 21 -20.28 -1.70 -16.20
N THR A 22 -20.35 -1.35 -14.90
CA THR A 22 -20.97 -2.18 -13.87
C THR A 22 -22.39 -2.69 -14.26
N PRO A 23 -23.32 -1.82 -14.73
CA PRO A 23 -24.66 -2.30 -15.11
C PRO A 23 -24.62 -3.30 -16.27
N GLN A 24 -23.81 -3.03 -17.30
CA GLN A 24 -23.68 -3.93 -18.44
C GLN A 24 -23.09 -5.28 -18.03
N LYS A 25 -22.02 -5.28 -17.22
CA LYS A 25 -21.40 -6.51 -16.72
C LYS A 25 -22.35 -7.34 -15.87
N ALA A 26 -23.19 -6.68 -15.06
CA ALA A 26 -24.20 -7.34 -14.26
C ALA A 26 -25.29 -7.98 -15.15
N MET A 27 -25.76 -7.30 -16.19
CA MET A 27 -26.73 -7.83 -17.15
C MET A 27 -26.17 -9.03 -17.95
N GLU A 28 -24.87 -9.03 -18.23
CA GLU A 28 -24.17 -10.10 -18.96
C GLU A 28 -23.64 -11.20 -18.02
N GLU A 29 -23.98 -11.14 -16.73
CA GLU A 29 -23.53 -12.08 -15.68
C GLU A 29 -22.01 -12.21 -15.54
N ARG A 30 -21.25 -11.17 -15.94
CA ARG A 30 -19.78 -11.11 -15.84
C ARG A 30 -19.34 -10.45 -14.54
N LEU A 31 -19.76 -11.00 -13.40
CA LEU A 31 -19.48 -10.41 -12.10
C LEU A 31 -18.00 -10.47 -11.70
N GLU A 32 -17.26 -11.44 -12.23
CA GLU A 32 -15.83 -11.57 -12.05
C GLU A 32 -15.03 -10.42 -12.71
N ASP A 33 -15.61 -9.77 -13.71
CA ASP A 33 -15.02 -8.62 -14.41
C ASP A 33 -15.18 -7.29 -13.68
N LEU A 34 -16.00 -7.27 -12.65
CA LEU A 34 -16.27 -6.03 -11.92
C LEU A 34 -15.01 -5.49 -11.23
N THR A 35 -14.78 -4.20 -11.40
CA THR A 35 -13.80 -3.46 -10.60
C THR A 35 -14.57 -2.75 -9.49
N PRO A 36 -14.56 -3.26 -8.25
CA PRO A 36 -15.35 -2.67 -7.18
C PRO A 36 -14.75 -1.34 -6.71
N CYS A 37 -15.62 -0.40 -6.33
CA CYS A 37 -15.20 0.73 -5.53
C CYS A 37 -14.84 0.24 -4.13
N ILE A 38 -13.61 0.49 -3.70
CA ILE A 38 -13.10 0.07 -2.38
C ILE A 38 -13.25 1.18 -1.32
N ALA A 39 -14.09 2.15 -1.55
CA ALA A 39 -14.36 3.27 -0.64
C ALA A 39 -13.11 4.02 -0.11
N CYS A 40 -11.98 3.97 -0.81
CA CYS A 40 -10.70 4.55 -0.37
C CYS A 40 -10.68 6.08 -0.30
N LEU A 41 -11.58 6.77 -0.97
CA LEU A 41 -11.74 8.23 -1.07
C LEU A 41 -10.53 9.01 -1.61
N GLN A 42 -9.39 8.36 -1.88
CA GLN A 42 -8.09 9.00 -2.14
C GLN A 42 -8.09 9.93 -3.37
N GLY A 43 -8.70 9.51 -4.47
CA GLY A 43 -8.67 10.24 -5.74
C GLY A 43 -9.98 10.95 -6.10
N CYS A 44 -11.10 10.55 -5.52
CA CYS A 44 -12.40 11.16 -5.77
C CYS A 44 -12.72 12.23 -4.71
N VAL A 45 -13.11 11.86 -3.51
CA VAL A 45 -13.57 12.78 -2.47
C VAL A 45 -12.46 13.71 -2.00
N ALA A 46 -11.27 13.18 -1.69
CA ALA A 46 -10.15 14.00 -1.24
C ALA A 46 -9.70 15.02 -2.31
N ASN A 47 -9.65 14.63 -3.59
CA ASN A 47 -9.33 15.55 -4.67
C ASN A 47 -10.44 16.61 -4.87
N MET A 48 -11.71 16.22 -4.78
CA MET A 48 -12.84 17.14 -4.87
C MET A 48 -12.74 18.25 -3.81
N TYR A 49 -12.50 17.89 -2.56
CA TYR A 49 -12.33 18.88 -1.49
C TYR A 49 -11.05 19.72 -1.64
N ALA A 50 -10.01 19.16 -2.26
CA ALA A 50 -8.78 19.89 -2.57
C ALA A 50 -8.88 20.75 -3.85
N GLY A 51 -10.04 20.81 -4.52
CA GLY A 51 -10.22 21.54 -5.78
C GLY A 51 -9.41 20.97 -6.94
N LYS A 52 -9.07 19.68 -6.91
CA LYS A 52 -8.29 18.96 -7.92
C LYS A 52 -9.21 18.10 -8.79
N PRO A 53 -8.80 17.79 -10.05
CA PRO A 53 -9.49 16.81 -10.87
C PRO A 53 -9.63 15.48 -10.13
N ILE A 54 -10.83 14.88 -10.20
CA ILE A 54 -11.04 13.55 -9.62
C ILE A 54 -10.35 12.49 -10.45
N CYS A 55 -9.82 11.49 -9.77
CA CYS A 55 -9.28 10.25 -10.33
C CYS A 55 -9.66 9.06 -9.46
N CYS A 56 -9.36 7.86 -9.87
CA CYS A 56 -9.74 6.67 -9.13
C CYS A 56 -8.56 5.71 -8.96
N LEU A 57 -8.34 5.24 -7.74
CA LEU A 57 -7.28 4.29 -7.41
C LEU A 57 -7.44 2.96 -8.18
N VAL A 58 -8.65 2.45 -8.26
CA VAL A 58 -8.93 1.16 -8.93
C VAL A 58 -9.17 1.28 -10.43
N ASN A 59 -9.35 2.52 -10.93
CA ASN A 59 -9.58 2.82 -12.34
C ASN A 59 -8.70 3.98 -12.80
N PRO A 60 -7.43 3.72 -13.17
CA PRO A 60 -6.51 4.79 -13.58
C PRO A 60 -6.90 5.48 -14.89
N VAL A 61 -7.87 4.93 -15.65
CA VAL A 61 -8.38 5.50 -16.92
C VAL A 61 -9.42 6.61 -16.67
N LEU A 62 -9.94 6.73 -15.44
CA LEU A 62 -10.97 7.74 -15.12
C LEU A 62 -10.52 9.15 -15.50
N GLY A 63 -11.32 9.82 -16.35
CA GLY A 63 -11.04 11.13 -16.90
C GLY A 63 -10.22 11.12 -18.20
N HIS A 64 -9.78 9.95 -18.66
CA HIS A 64 -9.00 9.71 -19.89
C HIS A 64 -9.70 8.73 -20.84
N GLU A 65 -11.01 8.59 -20.72
CA GLU A 65 -11.77 7.61 -21.52
C GLU A 65 -11.74 7.91 -23.02
N LYS A 66 -11.63 9.18 -23.38
CA LYS A 66 -11.58 9.61 -24.80
C LYS A 66 -10.28 9.19 -25.49
N GLU A 67 -9.18 9.28 -24.77
CA GLU A 67 -7.85 8.88 -25.27
C GLU A 67 -7.79 7.36 -25.49
N GLY A 68 -8.60 6.62 -24.74
CA GLY A 68 -8.61 5.17 -24.76
C GLY A 68 -7.27 4.57 -24.34
N LEU A 69 -7.00 3.35 -24.80
CA LEU A 69 -5.72 2.67 -24.61
C LEU A 69 -5.10 2.37 -25.99
N PRO A 70 -4.24 3.27 -26.50
CA PRO A 70 -3.65 3.10 -27.84
C PRO A 70 -2.74 1.87 -27.86
N LYS A 71 -2.73 1.16 -28.99
CA LYS A 71 -1.74 0.10 -29.21
C LYS A 71 -0.34 0.69 -29.29
N ALA A 72 0.65 -0.05 -28.82
CA ALA A 72 2.04 0.34 -28.98
C ALA A 72 2.44 0.32 -30.46
N GLU A 73 3.26 1.27 -30.90
CA GLU A 73 3.80 1.30 -32.26
C GLU A 73 4.67 0.07 -32.54
N LYS A 74 5.43 -0.36 -31.54
CA LYS A 74 6.27 -1.55 -31.58
C LYS A 74 6.06 -2.36 -30.31
N ALA A 75 5.77 -3.65 -30.47
CA ALA A 75 5.70 -4.57 -29.35
C ALA A 75 7.09 -4.75 -28.70
N LYS A 76 7.16 -4.66 -27.38
CA LYS A 76 8.35 -4.90 -26.57
C LYS A 76 8.17 -6.15 -25.71
N LYS A 77 9.27 -6.81 -25.37
CA LYS A 77 9.34 -7.81 -24.30
C LYS A 77 9.51 -7.06 -22.97
N VAL A 78 8.47 -7.05 -22.14
CA VAL A 78 8.40 -6.26 -20.91
C VAL A 78 8.37 -7.18 -19.69
N TYR A 79 9.29 -6.97 -18.77
CA TYR A 79 9.30 -7.66 -17.49
C TYR A 79 8.85 -6.71 -16.39
N VAL A 80 7.82 -7.12 -15.63
CA VAL A 80 7.33 -6.40 -14.46
C VAL A 80 7.75 -7.17 -13.21
N ILE A 81 8.50 -6.52 -12.32
CA ILE A 81 9.07 -7.13 -11.13
C ILE A 81 8.33 -6.66 -9.88
N GLY A 82 7.52 -7.55 -9.31
CA GLY A 82 6.65 -7.33 -8.15
C GLY A 82 5.17 -7.40 -8.51
N GLY A 83 4.45 -8.34 -7.88
CA GLY A 83 3.03 -8.63 -8.09
C GLY A 83 2.09 -7.82 -7.18
N GLY A 84 2.53 -6.66 -6.68
CA GLY A 84 1.67 -5.70 -6.00
C GLY A 84 0.71 -5.00 -6.96
N VAL A 85 -0.16 -4.11 -6.43
CA VAL A 85 -1.17 -3.41 -7.26
C VAL A 85 -0.54 -2.53 -8.35
N ALA A 86 0.63 -1.93 -8.09
CA ALA A 86 1.37 -1.19 -9.12
C ALA A 86 1.84 -2.12 -10.24
N GLY A 87 2.49 -3.23 -9.90
CA GLY A 87 2.98 -4.17 -10.91
C GLY A 87 1.87 -4.82 -11.72
N MET A 88 0.77 -5.24 -11.08
CA MET A 88 -0.39 -5.77 -11.81
C MET A 88 -1.01 -4.70 -12.73
N CYS A 89 -1.12 -3.44 -12.27
CA CYS A 89 -1.62 -2.33 -13.07
C CYS A 89 -0.74 -2.09 -14.32
N ALA A 90 0.56 -2.03 -14.15
CA ALA A 90 1.51 -1.91 -15.26
C ALA A 90 1.41 -3.09 -16.22
N ALA A 91 1.37 -4.32 -15.68
CA ALA A 91 1.37 -5.54 -16.47
C ALA A 91 0.13 -5.67 -17.38
N PHE A 92 -1.10 -5.54 -16.83
CA PHE A 92 -2.29 -5.65 -17.67
C PHE A 92 -2.42 -4.46 -18.64
N THR A 93 -1.95 -3.27 -18.26
CA THR A 93 -1.98 -2.10 -19.14
C THR A 93 -1.03 -2.29 -20.33
N ALA A 94 0.24 -2.64 -20.08
CA ALA A 94 1.22 -2.90 -21.12
C ALA A 94 0.79 -4.06 -22.05
N LYS A 95 0.26 -5.16 -21.47
CA LYS A 95 -0.23 -6.30 -22.26
C LYS A 95 -1.39 -5.91 -23.18
N ARG A 96 -2.34 -5.12 -22.69
CA ARG A 96 -3.47 -4.61 -23.49
C ARG A 96 -3.02 -3.69 -24.63
N ARG A 97 -1.88 -3.01 -24.50
CA ARG A 97 -1.26 -2.21 -25.57
C ARG A 97 -0.56 -3.07 -26.63
N GLY A 98 -0.34 -4.36 -26.35
CA GLY A 98 0.23 -5.31 -27.33
C GLY A 98 1.66 -5.71 -27.04
N HIS A 99 2.22 -5.36 -25.88
CA HIS A 99 3.53 -5.84 -25.46
C HIS A 99 3.49 -7.32 -25.04
N ASP A 100 4.65 -8.00 -25.09
CA ASP A 100 4.81 -9.32 -24.49
C ASP A 100 5.24 -9.15 -23.03
N VAL A 101 4.33 -9.45 -22.09
CA VAL A 101 4.49 -9.10 -20.68
C VAL A 101 4.61 -10.32 -19.78
N THR A 102 5.68 -10.37 -18.98
CA THR A 102 5.84 -11.31 -17.89
C THR A 102 5.88 -10.54 -16.56
N LEU A 103 4.99 -10.92 -15.63
CA LEU A 103 4.94 -10.42 -14.26
C LEU A 103 5.59 -11.45 -13.31
N PHE A 104 6.58 -11.03 -12.57
CA PHE A 104 7.26 -11.85 -11.57
C PHE A 104 6.86 -11.43 -10.15
N GLU A 105 6.52 -12.41 -9.33
CA GLU A 105 6.26 -12.24 -7.90
C GLU A 105 7.15 -13.18 -7.10
N ALA A 106 7.84 -12.62 -6.11
CA ALA A 106 8.78 -13.38 -5.29
C ALA A 106 8.10 -14.36 -4.31
N THR A 107 6.84 -14.10 -3.99
CA THR A 107 6.03 -14.88 -3.05
C THR A 107 4.98 -15.75 -3.77
N ASP A 108 4.20 -16.47 -3.01
CA ASP A 108 3.08 -17.29 -3.49
C ASP A 108 1.76 -16.52 -3.63
N LYS A 109 1.76 -15.19 -3.40
CA LYS A 109 0.53 -14.37 -3.37
C LYS A 109 0.70 -13.03 -4.07
N LEU A 110 -0.23 -12.71 -4.96
CA LEU A 110 -0.34 -11.37 -5.56
C LEU A 110 -1.02 -10.38 -4.59
N GLY A 111 -0.80 -9.08 -4.83
CA GLY A 111 -1.42 -7.98 -4.08
C GLY A 111 -0.46 -7.15 -3.24
N GLY A 112 0.72 -7.69 -2.90
CA GLY A 112 1.74 -6.96 -2.13
C GLY A 112 1.19 -6.40 -0.81
N ASN A 113 1.66 -5.21 -0.40
CA ASN A 113 1.23 -4.56 0.85
C ASN A 113 -0.27 -4.17 0.88
N MET A 114 -0.98 -4.15 -0.25
CA MET A 114 -2.43 -3.94 -0.24
C MET A 114 -3.19 -5.09 0.44
N ARG A 115 -2.62 -6.28 0.54
CA ARG A 115 -3.19 -7.38 1.33
C ARG A 115 -3.21 -7.01 2.82
N LEU A 116 -2.12 -6.41 3.31
CA LEU A 116 -2.02 -5.94 4.70
C LEU A 116 -3.03 -4.82 4.98
N ALA A 117 -3.21 -3.91 4.03
CA ALA A 117 -4.16 -2.81 4.14
C ALA A 117 -5.64 -3.27 4.19
N ALA A 118 -5.92 -4.54 3.89
CA ALA A 118 -7.28 -5.11 3.97
C ALA A 118 -7.64 -5.67 5.35
N TYR A 119 -6.68 -5.86 6.26
CA TYR A 119 -6.93 -6.45 7.59
C TYR A 119 -7.59 -5.50 8.59
N PRO A 120 -7.23 -4.19 8.67
CA PRO A 120 -7.84 -3.29 9.62
C PRO A 120 -9.38 -3.23 9.49
N PRO A 121 -10.11 -2.91 10.57
CA PRO A 121 -11.57 -2.87 10.58
C PRO A 121 -12.15 -2.03 9.44
N GLY A 122 -13.22 -2.54 8.82
CA GLY A 122 -13.92 -1.85 7.73
C GLY A 122 -13.18 -1.78 6.38
N LYS A 123 -12.01 -2.43 6.22
CA LYS A 123 -11.20 -2.36 5.00
C LYS A 123 -11.23 -3.60 4.10
N GLY A 124 -12.08 -4.56 4.39
CA GLY A 124 -12.18 -5.81 3.61
C GLY A 124 -12.44 -5.61 2.11
N ASP A 125 -13.07 -4.51 1.70
CA ASP A 125 -13.32 -4.17 0.29
C ASP A 125 -12.04 -4.07 -0.56
N ILE A 126 -10.88 -3.82 0.07
CA ILE A 126 -9.57 -3.77 -0.60
C ILE A 126 -9.26 -5.10 -1.29
N THR A 127 -9.70 -6.22 -0.73
CA THR A 127 -9.54 -7.56 -1.35
C THR A 127 -10.21 -7.64 -2.73
N GLY A 128 -11.33 -6.91 -2.91
CA GLY A 128 -12.02 -6.80 -4.19
C GLY A 128 -11.18 -6.16 -5.29
N MET A 129 -10.37 -5.13 -4.96
CA MET A 129 -9.42 -4.55 -5.89
C MET A 129 -8.35 -5.56 -6.30
N ILE A 130 -7.74 -6.24 -5.34
CA ILE A 130 -6.68 -7.22 -5.60
C ILE A 130 -7.21 -8.30 -6.56
N ARG A 131 -8.38 -8.87 -6.25
CA ARG A 131 -9.05 -9.87 -7.11
C ARG A 131 -9.30 -9.33 -8.51
N SER A 132 -9.85 -8.12 -8.63
CA SER A 132 -10.11 -7.49 -9.92
C SER A 132 -8.83 -7.30 -10.75
N TYR A 133 -7.70 -6.96 -10.13
CA TYR A 133 -6.44 -6.77 -10.83
C TYR A 133 -5.83 -8.11 -11.26
N ILE A 134 -5.98 -9.16 -10.46
CA ILE A 134 -5.60 -10.54 -10.86
C ILE A 134 -6.38 -10.96 -12.10
N VAL A 135 -7.71 -10.83 -12.08
CA VAL A 135 -8.58 -11.16 -13.21
C VAL A 135 -8.21 -10.34 -14.46
N LYS A 136 -7.89 -9.04 -14.30
CA LYS A 136 -7.44 -8.21 -15.43
C LYS A 136 -6.12 -8.70 -16.03
N CYS A 137 -5.16 -9.14 -15.21
CA CYS A 137 -3.91 -9.71 -15.68
C CYS A 137 -4.16 -11.03 -16.46
N GLU A 138 -4.98 -11.92 -15.90
CA GLU A 138 -5.33 -13.21 -16.52
C GLU A 138 -6.05 -13.01 -17.85
N LYS A 139 -7.10 -12.18 -17.89
CA LYS A 139 -7.87 -11.89 -19.12
C LYS A 139 -7.06 -11.14 -20.18
N ALA A 140 -6.09 -10.32 -19.77
CA ALA A 140 -5.15 -9.71 -20.72
C ALA A 140 -4.14 -10.71 -21.28
N GLY A 141 -3.96 -11.87 -20.65
CA GLY A 141 -2.97 -12.87 -21.04
C GLY A 141 -1.54 -12.50 -20.58
N VAL A 142 -1.42 -11.88 -19.39
CA VAL A 142 -0.12 -11.65 -18.74
C VAL A 142 0.48 -12.98 -18.31
N ASN A 143 1.75 -13.23 -18.63
CA ASN A 143 2.47 -14.39 -18.14
C ASN A 143 2.90 -14.14 -16.69
N ILE A 144 2.28 -14.80 -15.71
CA ILE A 144 2.54 -14.59 -14.29
C ILE A 144 3.46 -15.71 -13.77
N LYS A 145 4.62 -15.33 -13.21
CA LYS A 145 5.58 -16.23 -12.57
C LYS A 145 5.65 -15.95 -11.07
N MET A 146 4.99 -16.80 -10.30
CA MET A 146 5.00 -16.77 -8.83
C MET A 146 6.26 -17.42 -8.26
N ASN A 147 6.55 -17.17 -6.98
CA ASN A 147 7.72 -17.73 -6.27
C ASN A 147 9.05 -17.50 -7.01
N THR A 148 9.13 -16.37 -7.73
CA THR A 148 10.28 -16.07 -8.59
C THR A 148 10.88 -14.72 -8.23
N LYS A 149 11.97 -14.73 -7.46
CA LYS A 149 12.77 -13.54 -7.18
C LYS A 149 13.70 -13.29 -8.36
N VAL A 150 13.44 -12.22 -9.11
CA VAL A 150 14.27 -11.83 -10.27
C VAL A 150 15.63 -11.34 -9.83
N THR A 151 16.67 -11.74 -10.58
CA THR A 151 18.05 -11.30 -10.41
C THR A 151 18.55 -10.64 -11.70
N ALA A 152 19.59 -9.82 -11.60
CA ALA A 152 20.23 -9.22 -12.75
C ALA A 152 20.74 -10.27 -13.75
N GLN A 153 21.20 -11.43 -13.25
CA GLN A 153 21.66 -12.53 -14.12
C GLN A 153 20.52 -13.08 -15.00
N MET A 154 19.31 -13.26 -14.46
CA MET A 154 18.15 -13.69 -15.26
C MET A 154 17.83 -12.69 -16.37
N LEU A 155 17.95 -11.38 -16.09
CA LEU A 155 17.69 -10.33 -17.08
C LEU A 155 18.75 -10.27 -18.17
N LYS A 156 20.02 -10.54 -17.83
CA LYS A 156 21.11 -10.69 -18.82
C LYS A 156 20.87 -11.85 -19.78
N GLU A 157 20.37 -12.97 -19.28
CA GLU A 157 20.10 -14.17 -20.07
C GLU A 157 18.86 -14.01 -20.95
N ASP A 158 17.80 -13.40 -20.41
CA ASP A 158 16.50 -13.27 -21.05
C ASP A 158 16.38 -12.02 -21.95
N THR A 159 17.22 -11.01 -21.76
CA THR A 159 17.30 -9.77 -22.54
C THR A 159 15.94 -9.11 -22.83
N PRO A 160 15.18 -8.66 -21.81
CA PRO A 160 13.95 -7.91 -22.04
C PRO A 160 14.25 -6.52 -22.64
N ASP A 161 13.33 -5.98 -23.44
CA ASP A 161 13.43 -4.61 -23.97
C ASP A 161 13.20 -3.57 -22.89
N ALA A 162 12.32 -3.85 -21.93
CA ALA A 162 12.01 -2.96 -20.82
C ALA A 162 11.74 -3.73 -19.52
N VAL A 163 12.14 -3.12 -18.40
CA VAL A 163 11.83 -3.61 -17.04
C VAL A 163 11.07 -2.54 -16.27
N ILE A 164 9.98 -2.94 -15.61
CA ILE A 164 9.24 -2.10 -14.66
C ILE A 164 9.47 -2.66 -13.26
N LEU A 165 10.18 -1.91 -12.43
CA LEU A 165 10.42 -2.22 -11.02
C LEU A 165 9.22 -1.75 -10.18
N ALA A 166 8.41 -2.68 -9.71
CA ALA A 166 7.27 -2.50 -8.81
C ALA A 166 7.49 -3.26 -7.50
N THR A 167 8.74 -3.28 -7.02
CA THR A 167 9.23 -4.09 -5.89
C THR A 167 8.65 -3.68 -4.53
N GLY A 168 7.97 -2.52 -4.48
CA GLY A 168 7.28 -2.06 -3.30
C GLY A 168 8.21 -1.55 -2.19
N ALA A 169 7.68 -1.55 -0.97
CA ALA A 169 8.37 -1.09 0.22
C ALA A 169 8.34 -2.17 1.31
N GLU A 170 9.26 -2.03 2.25
CA GLU A 170 9.35 -2.84 3.47
C GLU A 170 9.29 -1.95 4.71
N THR A 171 9.08 -2.55 5.87
CA THR A 171 9.01 -1.82 7.14
C THR A 171 10.28 -1.01 7.37
N LEU A 172 10.10 0.27 7.70
CA LEU A 172 11.20 1.16 8.02
C LEU A 172 11.79 0.80 9.38
N VAL A 173 13.09 0.51 9.39
CA VAL A 173 13.88 0.32 10.61
C VAL A 173 14.79 1.53 10.80
N LEU A 174 14.75 2.15 11.98
CA LEU A 174 15.55 3.32 12.31
C LEU A 174 16.73 2.92 13.23
N PRO A 175 17.92 2.63 12.68
CA PRO A 175 19.02 2.00 13.43
C PRO A 175 19.63 2.89 14.54
N PHE A 176 19.26 4.16 14.60
CA PHE A 176 19.69 5.07 15.65
C PHE A 176 18.85 4.98 16.93
N ILE A 177 17.72 4.28 16.91
CA ILE A 177 16.90 4.02 18.10
C ILE A 177 17.52 2.83 18.83
N LYS A 178 17.98 3.04 20.06
CA LYS A 178 18.54 1.97 20.88
C LYS A 178 17.50 0.88 21.12
N GLY A 179 17.92 -0.37 21.12
CA GLY A 179 17.07 -1.53 21.35
C GLY A 179 16.18 -1.92 20.18
N ILE A 180 16.35 -1.27 19.00
CA ILE A 180 15.59 -1.59 17.78
C ILE A 180 15.86 -3.03 17.30
N GLU A 181 16.99 -3.61 17.66
CA GLU A 181 17.42 -4.98 17.36
C GLU A 181 16.86 -6.03 18.34
N ASN A 182 16.08 -5.62 19.34
CA ASN A 182 15.50 -6.55 20.31
C ASN A 182 14.59 -7.57 19.58
N PRO A 183 14.83 -8.89 19.71
CA PRO A 183 14.06 -9.93 19.02
C PRO A 183 12.60 -10.04 19.46
N ASP A 184 12.26 -9.47 20.62
CA ASP A 184 10.88 -9.46 21.15
C ASP A 184 10.01 -8.38 20.50
N ILE A 185 10.60 -7.45 19.75
CA ILE A 185 9.87 -6.45 19.00
C ILE A 185 9.03 -7.12 17.91
N VAL A 186 7.78 -6.68 17.78
CA VAL A 186 6.86 -7.11 16.73
C VAL A 186 6.63 -5.95 15.78
N TYR A 187 6.58 -6.21 14.48
CA TYR A 187 6.21 -5.17 13.52
C TYR A 187 4.70 -5.13 13.29
N GLY A 188 4.15 -3.95 12.98
CA GLY A 188 2.72 -3.80 12.71
C GLY A 188 2.21 -4.74 11.60
N VAL A 189 3.04 -5.00 10.61
CA VAL A 189 2.74 -5.96 9.54
C VAL A 189 2.57 -7.40 10.06
N ASP A 190 3.40 -7.81 11.03
CA ASP A 190 3.32 -9.14 11.64
C ASP A 190 2.05 -9.29 12.49
N CYS A 191 1.63 -8.20 13.14
CA CYS A 191 0.35 -8.17 13.87
C CYS A 191 -0.83 -8.36 12.92
N LEU A 192 -0.86 -7.62 11.80
CA LEU A 192 -1.93 -7.68 10.82
C LEU A 192 -2.00 -9.05 10.13
N GLU A 193 -0.86 -9.68 9.85
CA GLU A 193 -0.80 -11.03 9.26
C GLU A 193 -1.00 -12.15 10.31
N GLY A 194 -0.92 -11.85 11.59
CA GLY A 194 -0.99 -12.85 12.67
C GLY A 194 0.23 -13.78 12.71
N THR A 195 1.37 -13.35 12.18
CA THR A 195 2.61 -14.15 12.13
C THR A 195 3.40 -14.13 13.44
N ARG A 196 3.17 -13.13 14.28
CA ARG A 196 3.75 -12.99 15.62
C ARG A 196 2.66 -12.79 16.67
N PRO A 197 2.70 -13.52 17.79
CA PRO A 197 1.76 -13.31 18.89
C PRO A 197 2.01 -11.95 19.57
N VAL A 198 0.95 -11.32 20.04
CA VAL A 198 0.99 -10.11 20.87
C VAL A 198 0.35 -10.39 22.23
N GLY A 199 0.90 -9.79 23.28
CA GLY A 199 0.36 -9.87 24.63
C GLY A 199 -0.89 -8.99 24.81
N HIS A 200 -1.44 -8.93 26.02
CA HIS A 200 -2.69 -8.21 26.27
C HIS A 200 -2.50 -6.68 26.22
N LYS A 201 -1.40 -6.17 26.79
CA LYS A 201 -1.07 -4.74 26.80
C LYS A 201 -0.05 -4.42 25.73
N VAL A 202 -0.45 -3.62 24.74
CA VAL A 202 0.36 -3.35 23.56
C VAL A 202 0.69 -1.87 23.44
N LEU A 203 1.97 -1.56 23.19
CA LEU A 203 2.42 -0.22 22.80
C LEU A 203 2.74 -0.20 21.31
N VAL A 204 2.00 0.56 20.54
CA VAL A 204 2.29 0.80 19.11
C VAL A 204 3.16 2.05 18.97
N VAL A 205 4.36 1.89 18.44
CA VAL A 205 5.32 2.97 18.16
C VAL A 205 5.16 3.43 16.72
N GLY A 206 4.72 4.68 16.55
CA GLY A 206 4.34 5.29 15.29
C GLY A 206 2.81 5.36 15.14
N GLY A 207 2.29 6.57 15.14
CA GLY A 207 0.86 6.87 15.02
C GLY A 207 0.44 7.39 13.63
N GLY A 208 1.21 7.09 12.57
CA GLY A 208 0.78 7.30 11.19
C GLY A 208 -0.37 6.39 10.80
N MET A 209 -0.81 6.45 9.53
CA MET A 209 -1.95 5.66 9.03
C MET A 209 -1.84 4.19 9.41
N VAL A 210 -0.71 3.54 9.14
CA VAL A 210 -0.54 2.10 9.41
C VAL A 210 -0.57 1.80 10.91
N GLY A 211 0.13 2.60 11.73
CA GLY A 211 0.17 2.38 13.18
C GLY A 211 -1.18 2.62 13.85
N ALA A 212 -1.89 3.67 13.44
CA ALA A 212 -3.23 3.94 13.95
C ALA A 212 -4.23 2.84 13.58
N GLU A 213 -4.15 2.32 12.35
CA GLU A 213 -4.99 1.20 11.89
C GLU A 213 -4.60 -0.14 12.56
N THR A 214 -3.31 -0.35 12.83
CA THR A 214 -2.85 -1.51 13.61
C THR A 214 -3.37 -1.44 15.05
N ALA A 215 -3.37 -0.24 15.65
CA ALA A 215 -3.91 -0.05 16.99
C ALA A 215 -5.41 -0.32 17.09
N ASP A 216 -6.19 0.16 16.12
CA ASP A 216 -7.63 -0.12 16.00
C ASP A 216 -7.87 -1.63 15.84
N PHE A 217 -7.14 -2.29 14.94
CA PHE A 217 -7.22 -3.73 14.70
C PHE A 217 -6.96 -4.55 15.98
N LEU A 218 -5.92 -4.22 16.74
CA LEU A 218 -5.59 -4.90 17.99
C LEU A 218 -6.63 -4.62 19.09
N ALA A 219 -7.09 -3.38 19.20
CA ALA A 219 -8.10 -3.00 20.18
C ALA A 219 -9.46 -3.66 19.93
N GLU A 220 -9.88 -3.81 18.66
CA GLU A 220 -11.07 -4.58 18.29
C GLU A 220 -10.97 -6.05 18.71
N GLN A 221 -9.76 -6.62 18.74
CA GLN A 221 -9.51 -7.98 19.22
C GLN A 221 -9.44 -8.10 20.76
N GLY A 222 -9.59 -7.00 21.49
CA GLY A 222 -9.63 -6.98 22.95
C GLY A 222 -8.30 -6.73 23.64
N HIS A 223 -7.28 -6.25 22.93
CA HIS A 223 -6.02 -5.81 23.51
C HIS A 223 -6.17 -4.42 24.15
N GLU A 224 -5.46 -4.16 25.27
CA GLU A 224 -5.29 -2.83 25.84
C GLU A 224 -4.18 -2.12 25.08
N VAL A 225 -4.52 -1.11 24.26
CA VAL A 225 -3.59 -0.49 23.33
C VAL A 225 -3.24 0.94 23.71
N ALA A 226 -1.96 1.29 23.59
CA ALA A 226 -1.47 2.66 23.58
C ALA A 226 -0.70 2.93 22.27
N VAL A 227 -0.80 4.15 21.76
CA VAL A 227 -0.04 4.60 20.59
C VAL A 227 0.87 5.75 20.99
N ILE A 228 2.16 5.67 20.62
CA ILE A 228 3.11 6.75 20.80
C ILE A 228 3.55 7.31 19.45
N GLU A 229 3.46 8.63 19.28
CA GLU A 229 3.71 9.33 18.00
C GLU A 229 4.54 10.59 18.23
N MET A 230 5.51 10.81 17.36
CA MET A 230 6.39 11.99 17.39
C MET A 230 5.64 13.28 17.02
N ARG A 231 4.68 13.21 16.13
CA ARG A 231 3.83 14.35 15.73
C ARG A 231 2.80 14.64 16.82
N ASP A 232 2.15 15.78 16.69
CA ASP A 232 1.14 16.29 17.63
C ASP A 232 -0.24 15.61 17.51
N ALA A 233 -0.42 14.73 16.50
CA ALA A 233 -1.67 14.05 16.25
C ALA A 233 -1.47 12.63 15.72
N ILE A 234 -2.44 11.75 16.01
CA ILE A 234 -2.54 10.39 15.47
C ILE A 234 -3.23 10.42 14.10
N GLY A 235 -2.69 9.67 13.12
CA GLY A 235 -3.26 9.49 11.78
C GLY A 235 -3.40 10.79 10.96
N PRO A 236 -2.46 11.77 10.98
CA PRO A 236 -2.62 13.01 10.22
C PRO A 236 -2.51 12.78 8.70
N ASP A 237 -2.00 11.65 8.27
CA ASP A 237 -1.90 11.17 6.88
C ASP A 237 -3.09 10.30 6.45
N VAL A 238 -4.01 9.96 7.36
CA VAL A 238 -5.29 9.30 7.03
C VAL A 238 -6.21 10.29 6.31
N ILE A 239 -6.96 9.81 5.32
CA ILE A 239 -8.00 10.62 4.66
C ILE A 239 -8.98 11.14 5.72
N HIS A 240 -9.33 12.42 5.65
CA HIS A 240 -10.10 13.12 6.68
C HIS A 240 -11.36 12.35 7.12
N GLU A 241 -12.14 11.89 6.16
CA GLU A 241 -13.40 11.18 6.42
C GLU A 241 -13.15 9.82 7.12
N HIS A 242 -12.09 9.12 6.75
CA HIS A 242 -11.73 7.87 7.43
C HIS A 242 -11.15 8.13 8.83
N ARG A 243 -10.43 9.25 9.00
CA ARG A 243 -9.86 9.61 10.30
C ARG A 243 -10.93 9.87 11.35
N ILE A 244 -12.10 10.40 10.97
CA ILE A 244 -13.22 10.58 11.90
C ILE A 244 -13.60 9.24 12.52
N PHE A 245 -13.89 8.23 11.71
CA PHE A 245 -14.27 6.89 12.19
C PHE A 245 -13.15 6.20 12.97
N LEU A 246 -11.90 6.41 12.55
CA LEU A 246 -10.74 5.89 13.27
C LEU A 246 -10.63 6.50 14.68
N MET A 247 -10.87 7.80 14.83
CA MET A 247 -10.84 8.46 16.13
C MET A 247 -12.03 8.05 17.01
N GLU A 248 -13.21 7.82 16.43
CA GLU A 248 -14.35 7.23 17.14
C GLU A 248 -14.01 5.82 17.67
N ALA A 249 -13.29 5.00 16.88
CA ALA A 249 -12.82 3.69 17.34
C ALA A 249 -11.79 3.83 18.48
N PHE A 250 -10.87 4.79 18.40
CA PHE A 250 -9.92 5.10 19.47
C PHE A 250 -10.62 5.45 20.79
N GLU A 251 -11.69 6.25 20.72
CA GLU A 251 -12.51 6.59 21.89
C GLU A 251 -13.27 5.36 22.40
N LYS A 252 -13.94 4.63 21.51
CA LYS A 252 -14.74 3.43 21.83
C LYS A 252 -13.95 2.37 22.58
N TYR A 253 -12.71 2.11 22.12
CA TYR A 253 -11.86 1.07 22.69
C TYR A 253 -10.89 1.61 23.77
N GLY A 254 -10.93 2.91 24.06
CA GLY A 254 -10.06 3.53 25.06
C GLY A 254 -8.57 3.49 24.70
N ILE A 255 -8.23 3.58 23.40
CA ILE A 255 -6.83 3.57 22.94
C ILE A 255 -6.12 4.83 23.44
N LYS A 256 -5.08 4.65 24.25
CA LYS A 256 -4.30 5.76 24.82
C LYS A 256 -3.41 6.38 23.75
N GLN A 257 -3.35 7.72 23.73
CA GLN A 257 -2.55 8.48 22.77
C GLN A 257 -1.45 9.24 23.48
N ILE A 258 -0.19 9.02 23.12
CA ILE A 258 1.00 9.73 23.59
C ILE A 258 1.59 10.44 22.37
N THR A 259 1.20 11.69 22.16
CA THR A 259 1.64 12.51 21.02
C THR A 259 2.80 13.42 21.39
N SER A 260 3.44 14.05 20.40
CA SER A 260 4.64 14.87 20.56
C SER A 260 5.76 14.13 21.29
N ALA A 261 5.90 12.82 21.07
CA ALA A 261 6.77 11.92 21.80
C ALA A 261 7.75 11.20 20.84
N ALA A 262 8.98 11.69 20.77
CA ALA A 262 10.04 11.10 19.95
C ALA A 262 10.74 9.96 20.72
N VAL A 263 10.48 8.73 20.31
CA VAL A 263 11.10 7.54 20.92
C VAL A 263 12.61 7.56 20.71
N SER A 264 13.37 7.29 21.77
CA SER A 264 14.84 7.28 21.80
C SER A 264 15.42 5.90 22.10
N GLU A 265 14.71 5.09 22.89
CA GLU A 265 15.15 3.73 23.26
C GLU A 265 13.92 2.82 23.42
N ILE A 266 14.06 1.57 23.02
CA ILE A 266 13.04 0.53 23.11
C ILE A 266 13.51 -0.52 24.11
N PHE A 267 12.62 -0.90 25.03
CA PHE A 267 12.83 -1.95 26.01
C PHE A 267 11.89 -3.12 25.73
N SER A 268 12.04 -4.21 26.45
CA SER A 268 11.14 -5.37 26.33
C SER A 268 9.70 -5.07 26.75
N ASP A 269 9.49 -4.05 27.62
CA ASP A 269 8.20 -3.71 28.21
C ASP A 269 7.75 -2.26 27.92
N GLY A 270 8.39 -1.58 26.97
CA GLY A 270 8.04 -0.20 26.62
C GLY A 270 9.15 0.59 25.96
N VAL A 271 9.09 1.91 26.10
CA VAL A 271 10.03 2.84 25.45
C VAL A 271 10.42 4.00 26.36
N SER A 272 11.59 4.62 26.10
CA SER A 272 11.86 5.99 26.50
C SER A 272 11.67 6.96 25.35
N TYR A 273 11.27 8.20 25.65
CA TYR A 273 11.02 9.21 24.63
C TYR A 273 11.32 10.62 25.16
N LYS A 274 11.48 11.56 24.24
CA LYS A 274 11.62 13.00 24.51
C LYS A 274 10.42 13.76 23.97
N ASN A 275 10.18 14.93 24.53
CA ASN A 275 9.16 15.84 24.01
C ASN A 275 9.58 16.39 22.65
N ALA A 276 8.87 16.01 21.58
CA ALA A 276 9.16 16.46 20.22
C ALA A 276 8.67 17.90 19.93
N ALA A 277 7.72 18.41 20.73
CA ALA A 277 7.20 19.77 20.60
C ALA A 277 8.13 20.83 21.20
N ASP A 278 8.91 20.46 22.21
CA ASP A 278 9.87 21.37 22.85
C ASP A 278 11.28 20.76 22.84
N LYS A 279 12.10 21.24 21.93
CA LYS A 279 13.50 20.79 21.79
C LYS A 279 14.42 21.25 22.94
N SER A 280 13.97 22.19 23.77
CA SER A 280 14.69 22.63 24.96
C SER A 280 14.43 21.74 26.17
N ASP A 281 13.38 20.92 26.11
CA ASP A 281 13.08 19.93 27.15
C ASP A 281 13.98 18.69 26.95
N GLU A 282 15.00 18.60 27.78
CA GLU A 282 15.92 17.46 27.81
C GLU A 282 15.42 16.28 28.67
N THR A 283 14.23 16.39 29.25
CA THR A 283 13.64 15.35 30.08
C THR A 283 13.41 14.07 29.25
N ILE A 284 13.84 12.96 29.84
CA ILE A 284 13.54 11.63 29.29
C ILE A 284 12.33 11.10 30.04
N TYR A 285 11.28 10.85 29.25
CA TYR A 285 10.05 10.23 29.73
C TYR A 285 10.07 8.73 29.43
N GLU A 286 9.26 7.96 30.14
CA GLU A 286 9.12 6.52 29.90
C GLU A 286 7.65 6.13 29.80
N ALA A 287 7.35 5.20 28.90
CA ALA A 287 6.09 4.47 28.79
C ALA A 287 6.39 2.99 28.96
N ARG A 288 6.00 2.42 30.10
CA ARG A 288 6.38 1.06 30.54
C ARG A 288 5.17 0.23 30.93
N GLY A 289 5.41 -1.07 31.12
CA GLY A 289 4.43 -2.03 31.60
C GLY A 289 3.52 -2.59 30.50
N PHE A 290 4.05 -2.68 29.29
CA PHE A 290 3.42 -3.33 28.15
C PHE A 290 3.97 -4.76 27.99
N ASP A 291 3.11 -5.65 27.52
CA ASP A 291 3.50 -7.03 27.22
C ASP A 291 4.20 -7.14 25.86
N THR A 292 3.91 -6.19 24.96
CA THR A 292 4.47 -6.17 23.59
C THR A 292 4.66 -4.74 23.09
N VAL A 293 5.81 -4.49 22.46
CA VAL A 293 6.09 -3.27 21.71
C VAL A 293 5.96 -3.58 20.21
N VAL A 294 5.09 -2.85 19.54
CA VAL A 294 4.81 -3.00 18.11
C VAL A 294 5.36 -1.79 17.35
N LEU A 295 6.22 -2.01 16.37
CA LEU A 295 6.77 -0.94 15.53
C LEU A 295 5.97 -0.73 14.27
N SER A 296 5.51 0.50 14.07
CA SER A 296 4.76 0.97 12.89
C SER A 296 5.24 2.34 12.41
N MET A 297 6.56 2.50 12.29
CA MET A 297 7.19 3.79 11.98
C MET A 297 7.17 4.15 10.48
N GLY A 298 6.47 3.37 9.66
CA GLY A 298 6.32 3.58 8.22
C GLY A 298 7.05 2.55 7.36
N PHE A 299 7.25 2.90 6.11
CA PHE A 299 7.86 2.04 5.09
C PHE A 299 8.99 2.76 4.36
N SER A 300 9.96 2.00 3.88
CA SER A 300 11.01 2.44 2.96
C SER A 300 11.00 1.59 1.69
N SER A 301 11.37 2.21 0.56
CA SER A 301 11.50 1.47 -0.70
C SER A 301 12.51 0.34 -0.57
N ARG A 302 12.21 -0.81 -1.17
CA ARG A 302 13.13 -1.96 -1.19
C ARG A 302 14.34 -1.68 -2.07
N TYR A 303 15.45 -2.35 -1.77
CA TYR A 303 16.69 -2.24 -2.55
C TYR A 303 17.20 -0.81 -2.67
N THR A 304 17.14 -0.07 -1.56
CA THR A 304 17.65 1.31 -1.49
C THR A 304 18.60 1.48 -0.31
N HIS A 305 19.58 2.34 -0.50
CA HIS A 305 20.38 2.87 0.60
C HIS A 305 20.53 4.39 0.49
N ARG A 306 21.08 5.02 1.52
CA ARG A 306 21.37 6.45 1.50
C ARG A 306 22.86 6.69 1.27
N ASP A 307 23.15 7.56 0.29
CA ASP A 307 24.47 8.17 0.11
C ASP A 307 24.33 9.68 0.38
N GLY A 308 24.71 10.09 1.59
CA GLY A 308 24.46 11.44 2.09
C GLY A 308 22.97 11.77 2.14
N GLN A 309 22.53 12.78 1.39
CA GLN A 309 21.10 13.15 1.27
C GLN A 309 20.36 12.41 0.14
N ASN A 310 21.09 11.70 -0.72
CA ASN A 310 20.51 11.00 -1.87
C ASN A 310 20.01 9.61 -1.49
N VAL A 311 18.93 9.17 -2.15
CA VAL A 311 18.48 7.79 -2.13
C VAL A 311 19.00 7.12 -3.38
N VAL A 312 19.78 6.05 -3.21
CA VAL A 312 20.30 5.21 -4.29
C VAL A 312 19.42 3.98 -4.40
N TYR A 313 19.03 3.64 -5.62
CA TYR A 313 18.17 2.51 -5.93
C TYR A 313 19.03 1.37 -6.50
N ASP A 314 19.59 0.56 -5.61
CA ASP A 314 20.63 -0.43 -5.90
C ASP A 314 20.30 -1.33 -7.09
N PHE A 315 19.09 -1.90 -7.10
CA PHE A 315 18.70 -2.81 -8.17
C PHE A 315 18.47 -2.08 -9.50
N ALA A 316 17.92 -0.86 -9.48
CA ALA A 316 17.77 -0.06 -10.70
C ALA A 316 19.13 0.36 -11.28
N GLU A 317 20.09 0.74 -10.42
CA GLU A 317 21.46 1.06 -10.85
C GLU A 317 22.13 -0.16 -11.49
N GLU A 318 22.03 -1.34 -10.88
CA GLU A 318 22.57 -2.59 -11.42
C GLU A 318 22.03 -2.92 -12.83
N LEU A 319 20.79 -2.53 -13.13
CA LEU A 319 20.12 -2.84 -14.39
C LEU A 319 20.43 -1.87 -15.53
N LYS A 320 21.01 -0.70 -15.27
CA LYS A 320 21.25 0.34 -16.31
C LYS A 320 22.06 -0.14 -17.51
N ASP A 321 23.04 -1.02 -17.27
CA ASP A 321 23.90 -1.57 -18.32
C ASP A 321 23.40 -2.92 -18.87
N ILE A 322 22.26 -3.41 -18.36
CA ILE A 322 21.72 -4.74 -18.69
C ILE A 322 20.47 -4.63 -19.57
N VAL A 323 19.59 -3.67 -19.26
CA VAL A 323 18.28 -3.52 -19.88
C VAL A 323 18.18 -2.14 -20.53
N PRO A 324 17.71 -2.05 -21.80
CA PRO A 324 17.61 -0.77 -22.51
C PRO A 324 16.72 0.26 -21.81
N GLU A 325 15.61 -0.19 -21.21
CA GLU A 325 14.66 0.69 -20.51
C GLU A 325 14.34 0.14 -19.12
N VAL A 326 14.63 0.94 -18.08
CA VAL A 326 14.29 0.61 -16.70
C VAL A 326 13.39 1.70 -16.12
N HIS A 327 12.21 1.31 -15.68
CA HIS A 327 11.24 2.19 -15.05
C HIS A 327 10.96 1.73 -13.62
N MET A 328 10.63 2.67 -12.75
CA MET A 328 10.23 2.39 -11.37
C MET A 328 8.85 2.95 -11.10
N VAL A 329 8.01 2.21 -10.36
CA VAL A 329 6.64 2.63 -10.06
C VAL A 329 6.24 2.33 -8.62
N GLY A 330 5.37 3.16 -8.08
CA GLY A 330 4.79 2.99 -6.75
C GLY A 330 5.82 3.10 -5.63
N ASP A 331 5.65 2.26 -4.62
CA ASP A 331 6.50 2.32 -3.42
C ASP A 331 7.96 1.88 -3.67
N ALA A 332 8.26 1.32 -4.83
CA ALA A 332 9.65 1.11 -5.26
C ALA A 332 10.39 2.44 -5.47
N VAL A 333 9.67 3.50 -5.88
CA VAL A 333 10.20 4.86 -5.98
C VAL A 333 10.24 5.51 -4.59
N ARG A 334 9.11 5.50 -3.90
CA ARG A 334 8.94 6.06 -2.57
C ARG A 334 7.63 5.56 -1.98
N ALA A 335 7.63 5.17 -0.71
CA ALA A 335 6.43 4.79 0.00
C ALA A 335 5.43 5.96 0.08
N ARG A 336 4.23 5.76 -0.50
CA ARG A 336 3.14 6.74 -0.60
C ARG A 336 1.78 6.03 -0.56
N ARG A 337 0.75 6.68 -1.10
CA ARG A 337 -0.59 6.09 -1.21
C ARG A 337 -0.70 5.16 -2.41
N ALA A 338 -1.57 4.17 -2.32
CA ALA A 338 -1.81 3.24 -3.42
C ALA A 338 -2.32 3.92 -4.71
N LEU A 339 -2.98 5.08 -4.59
CA LEU A 339 -3.37 5.91 -5.73
C LEU A 339 -2.17 6.34 -6.56
N ASP A 340 -1.08 6.80 -5.91
CA ASP A 340 0.15 7.21 -6.60
C ASP A 340 0.74 6.00 -7.34
N ALA A 341 0.75 4.84 -6.68
CA ALA A 341 1.30 3.62 -7.22
C ALA A 341 0.57 3.13 -8.49
N THR A 342 -0.76 3.15 -8.50
CA THR A 342 -1.54 2.71 -9.66
C THR A 342 -1.50 3.72 -10.80
N LYS A 343 -1.46 5.03 -10.48
CA LYS A 343 -1.33 6.08 -11.49
C LYS A 343 0.03 6.03 -12.19
N GLU A 344 1.12 5.99 -11.43
CA GLU A 344 2.47 5.86 -12.02
C GLU A 344 2.61 4.60 -12.87
N ALA A 345 2.08 3.49 -12.38
CA ALA A 345 2.11 2.22 -13.11
C ALA A 345 1.36 2.29 -14.45
N TYR A 346 0.20 2.95 -14.46
CA TYR A 346 -0.57 3.19 -15.68
C TYR A 346 0.19 4.12 -16.63
N ASP A 347 0.69 5.25 -16.13
CA ASP A 347 1.40 6.26 -16.93
C ASP A 347 2.67 5.69 -17.58
N VAL A 348 3.46 4.91 -16.83
CA VAL A 348 4.64 4.21 -17.37
C VAL A 348 4.23 3.21 -18.45
N ALA A 349 3.26 2.36 -18.16
CA ALA A 349 2.81 1.36 -19.13
C ALA A 349 2.15 1.99 -20.38
N LEU A 350 1.57 3.18 -20.26
CA LEU A 350 1.00 3.94 -21.38
C LEU A 350 2.08 4.51 -22.31
N ASN A 351 3.29 4.74 -21.81
CA ASN A 351 4.37 5.39 -22.57
C ASN A 351 5.52 4.44 -22.95
N LEU A 352 5.37 3.12 -22.72
CA LEU A 352 6.31 2.09 -23.24
C LEU A 352 6.30 2.04 -24.81
#